data_1dd3514d5f71192d79ea514d341e82d6
#
_entry.id   1dd3514d5f71192d79ea514d341e82d6
#
_cell.length_a   1.000
_cell.length_b   1.000
_cell.length_c   1.000
_cell.angle_alpha   90.00
_cell.angle_beta   90.00
_cell.angle_gamma   90.00
#
_symmetry.space_group_name_H-M   'P 1'
#
loop_
_entity.id
_entity.type
_entity.pdbx_description
1 polymer ?
#
loop_
_entity_poly.entity_id
_entity_poly.type
_entity_poly.pdbx_seq_one_letter_code
_entity_poly.pdbx_strand_id
1 'polypeptide(L)'
;METTEDVAVHLSERLSVTVAEITVRSLARSLEHWEKSPTKVATVMFKVHPSCVQEKPAGDQWYIPAMGNNRTCRRLILDTHFRGLTPLNDSSHLQTSYDCIAISGLASHPFGSWQPKGDDKEFMWILDKLAHGEQSVRAILFGYDTKLKDSTSFQGIRDLAKHLIDQLQANRGPKCETPLAFLAHSLGGLVVKQALVDLAKNRFDIGYQILRDAIRGAIFFGVPSQGMEVSAWKAIVQGQPNEIMINALSSTSDFIPKLTKAFNETLPEHCRFFWAYETEVTPTAITEPDGQVARKGEAVKLVSEDSATCGFIKSDPGVTIPINKSHSDMVKFCEGSQYYAIVRASLWQVLQPTLLQPDDTDYDAQYLLSRHVESNNRKAFEFITTQHDWWAKSRTP
;
A
#
# COMPACT_ATOMS: atom_id res chain seq x y z
N MET A 1 12.25 18.38 -16.44
CA MET A 1 12.79 17.88 -15.16
C MET A 1 13.07 16.40 -15.33
N GLU A 2 14.30 16.02 -15.32
CA GLU A 2 14.72 14.63 -15.56
C GLU A 2 15.14 13.94 -14.28
N THR A 3 15.64 14.69 -13.30
CA THR A 3 16.14 14.18 -12.01
C THR A 3 15.35 14.73 -10.82
N THR A 4 15.56 14.14 -9.65
CA THR A 4 15.02 14.61 -8.37
C THR A 4 15.59 15.98 -7.99
N GLU A 5 16.84 16.26 -8.33
CA GLU A 5 17.51 17.53 -8.12
C GLU A 5 16.87 18.64 -8.98
N ASP A 6 16.58 18.36 -10.26
CA ASP A 6 15.85 19.31 -11.12
C ASP A 6 14.48 19.67 -10.54
N VAL A 7 13.77 18.67 -9.97
CA VAL A 7 12.47 18.91 -9.32
C VAL A 7 12.64 19.78 -8.09
N ALA A 8 13.64 19.53 -7.24
CA ALA A 8 13.89 20.32 -6.04
C ALA A 8 14.22 21.79 -6.37
N VAL A 9 15.08 22.03 -7.37
CA VAL A 9 15.39 23.38 -7.86
C VAL A 9 14.13 24.06 -8.38
N HIS A 10 13.36 23.39 -9.22
CA HIS A 10 12.13 23.95 -9.79
C HIS A 10 11.08 24.29 -8.72
N LEU A 11 10.93 23.43 -7.71
CA LEU A 11 10.02 23.70 -6.58
C LEU A 11 10.53 24.87 -5.73
N SER A 12 11.84 24.96 -5.49
CA SER A 12 12.46 26.04 -4.74
C SER A 12 12.14 27.40 -5.36
N GLU A 13 12.32 27.55 -6.68
CA GLU A 13 12.01 28.76 -7.43
C GLU A 13 10.52 29.13 -7.38
N ARG A 14 9.65 28.13 -7.39
CA ARG A 14 8.20 28.34 -7.48
C ARG A 14 7.49 28.56 -6.15
N LEU A 15 8.01 27.97 -5.10
CA LEU A 15 7.36 27.94 -3.79
C LEU A 15 8.05 28.87 -2.78
N SER A 16 9.10 29.55 -3.20
CA SER A 16 9.90 30.46 -2.34
C SER A 16 10.42 29.74 -1.07
N VAL A 17 10.88 28.51 -1.24
CA VAL A 17 11.56 27.71 -0.22
C VAL A 17 12.96 27.37 -0.71
N THR A 18 13.91 27.15 0.17
CA THR A 18 15.28 26.78 -0.25
C THR A 18 15.35 25.32 -0.70
N VAL A 19 16.26 24.99 -1.61
CA VAL A 19 16.47 23.60 -2.06
C VAL A 19 16.77 22.66 -0.87
N ALA A 20 17.50 23.16 0.14
CA ALA A 20 17.83 22.39 1.35
C ALA A 20 16.62 22.03 2.23
N GLU A 21 15.50 22.70 2.04
CA GLU A 21 14.23 22.44 2.72
C GLU A 21 13.33 21.47 1.95
N ILE A 22 13.75 21.05 0.75
CA ILE A 22 12.98 20.16 -0.12
C ILE A 22 13.68 18.81 -0.23
N THR A 23 12.97 17.74 0.08
CA THR A 23 13.42 16.37 -0.19
C THR A 23 12.47 15.72 -1.19
N VAL A 24 12.94 15.46 -2.41
CA VAL A 24 12.18 14.72 -3.42
C VAL A 24 12.42 13.23 -3.18
N ARG A 25 11.38 12.54 -2.72
CA ARG A 25 11.45 11.12 -2.33
C ARG A 25 11.31 10.18 -3.52
N SER A 26 10.47 10.53 -4.48
CA SER A 26 10.27 9.76 -5.70
C SER A 26 9.97 10.67 -6.88
N LEU A 27 10.32 10.17 -8.07
CA LEU A 27 9.98 10.81 -9.34
C LEU A 27 9.70 9.72 -10.37
N ALA A 28 8.47 9.70 -10.88
CA ALA A 28 8.03 8.71 -11.86
C ALA A 28 7.21 9.35 -12.97
N ARG A 29 7.07 8.68 -14.10
CA ARG A 29 6.11 9.08 -15.14
C ARG A 29 4.70 8.89 -14.63
N SER A 30 3.81 9.85 -14.92
CA SER A 30 2.38 9.65 -14.70
C SER A 30 1.89 8.42 -15.46
N LEU A 31 0.93 7.70 -14.88
CA LEU A 31 0.29 6.56 -15.52
C LEU A 31 -0.73 6.97 -16.60
N GLU A 32 -1.02 8.27 -16.70
CA GLU A 32 -1.99 8.84 -17.65
C GLU A 32 -1.49 8.72 -19.09
N HIS A 33 -1.75 7.58 -19.72
CA HIS A 33 -1.28 7.25 -21.07
C HIS A 33 -1.98 8.05 -22.20
N TRP A 34 -3.14 8.67 -21.92
CA TRP A 34 -3.88 9.50 -22.88
C TRP A 34 -3.32 10.90 -23.07
N GLU A 35 -2.46 11.36 -22.16
CA GLU A 35 -1.83 12.66 -22.29
C GLU A 35 -0.80 12.66 -23.42
N LYS A 36 -0.96 13.62 -24.37
CA LYS A 36 -0.04 13.79 -25.51
C LYS A 36 1.39 14.12 -25.10
N SER A 37 1.59 14.69 -23.92
CA SER A 37 2.91 15.01 -23.38
C SER A 37 3.06 14.32 -22.02
N PRO A 38 4.10 13.51 -21.82
CA PRO A 38 4.30 12.79 -20.58
C PRO A 38 4.45 13.78 -19.42
N THR A 39 3.65 13.59 -18.39
CA THR A 39 3.79 14.26 -17.10
C THR A 39 4.57 13.39 -16.14
N LYS A 40 5.13 14.00 -15.09
CA LYS A 40 5.77 13.28 -14.00
C LYS A 40 5.05 13.55 -12.68
N VAL A 41 5.08 12.58 -11.82
CA VAL A 41 4.59 12.64 -10.45
C VAL A 41 5.79 12.52 -9.52
N ALA A 42 5.89 13.41 -8.54
CA ALA A 42 6.93 13.37 -7.51
C ALA A 42 6.30 13.34 -6.13
N THR A 43 6.85 12.54 -5.22
CA THR A 43 6.54 12.67 -3.80
C THR A 43 7.61 13.53 -3.14
N VAL A 44 7.15 14.54 -2.39
CA VAL A 44 8.04 15.58 -1.86
C VAL A 44 7.77 15.79 -0.38
N MET A 45 8.83 15.96 0.38
CA MET A 45 8.78 16.38 1.78
C MET A 45 9.36 17.80 1.91
N PHE A 46 8.65 18.65 2.62
CA PHE A 46 9.12 20.00 2.96
C PHE A 46 9.46 20.06 4.45
N LYS A 47 10.67 20.52 4.79
CA LYS A 47 11.06 20.79 6.19
C LYS A 47 10.28 21.99 6.76
N VAL A 48 9.98 22.96 5.90
CA VAL A 48 9.15 24.13 6.20
C VAL A 48 8.01 24.16 5.20
N HIS A 49 6.79 24.31 5.66
CA HIS A 49 5.62 24.38 4.77
C HIS A 49 5.71 25.64 3.89
N PRO A 50 5.65 25.49 2.55
CA PRO A 50 5.58 26.63 1.66
C PRO A 50 4.38 27.50 1.99
N SER A 51 4.51 28.83 1.87
CA SER A 51 3.43 29.78 2.19
C SER A 51 2.13 29.49 1.41
N CYS A 52 2.25 29.05 0.16
CA CYS A 52 1.10 28.73 -0.69
C CYS A 52 0.27 27.52 -0.21
N VAL A 53 0.81 26.65 0.67
CA VAL A 53 0.09 25.49 1.22
C VAL A 53 -0.30 25.68 2.70
N GLN A 54 -0.03 26.83 3.30
CA GLN A 54 -0.45 27.13 4.67
C GLN A 54 -1.96 27.28 4.80
N GLU A 55 -2.63 27.79 3.77
CA GLU A 55 -4.08 27.85 3.69
C GLU A 55 -4.61 26.58 3.00
N LYS A 56 -5.65 25.98 3.59
CA LYS A 56 -6.34 24.86 2.93
C LYS A 56 -6.97 25.37 1.65
N PRO A 57 -6.74 24.72 0.50
CA PRO A 57 -7.41 25.11 -0.73
C PRO A 57 -8.91 24.85 -0.63
N ALA A 58 -9.70 25.50 -1.47
CA ALA A 58 -11.13 25.23 -1.61
C ALA A 58 -11.45 23.79 -2.09
N GLY A 59 -10.42 23.05 -2.51
CA GLY A 59 -10.44 21.62 -2.83
C GLY A 59 -9.24 20.93 -2.19
N ASP A 60 -8.94 19.72 -2.64
CA ASP A 60 -7.84 18.91 -2.09
C ASP A 60 -6.48 19.21 -2.75
N GLN A 61 -6.37 20.26 -3.60
CA GLN A 61 -5.19 20.53 -4.43
C GLN A 61 -4.84 22.02 -4.47
N TRP A 62 -3.54 22.33 -4.51
CA TRP A 62 -3.02 23.67 -4.75
C TRP A 62 -2.53 23.77 -6.20
N TYR A 63 -2.98 24.79 -6.89
CA TYR A 63 -2.60 25.08 -8.28
C TYR A 63 -1.58 26.21 -8.29
N ILE A 64 -0.31 25.87 -8.59
CA ILE A 64 0.77 26.84 -8.69
C ILE A 64 0.90 27.26 -10.14
N PRO A 65 0.69 28.55 -10.47
CA PRO A 65 0.74 29.05 -11.84
C PRO A 65 2.11 28.83 -12.49
N ALA A 66 2.13 28.71 -13.82
CA ALA A 66 3.39 28.71 -14.57
C ALA A 66 4.08 30.07 -14.45
N MET A 67 5.40 30.09 -14.28
CA MET A 67 6.17 31.34 -14.32
C MET A 67 6.51 31.71 -15.77
N GLY A 68 6.27 32.97 -16.13
CA GLY A 68 6.68 33.57 -17.41
C GLY A 68 5.77 33.23 -18.60
N ASN A 69 6.06 33.91 -19.74
CA ASN A 69 5.32 33.78 -21.00
C ASN A 69 5.61 32.47 -21.78
N ASN A 70 6.35 31.56 -21.20
CA ASN A 70 6.74 30.33 -21.87
C ASN A 70 5.58 29.31 -21.82
N ARG A 71 4.88 29.14 -22.94
CA ARG A 71 3.74 28.21 -23.12
C ARG A 71 4.07 26.74 -22.84
N THR A 72 5.34 26.40 -22.64
CA THR A 72 5.80 25.05 -22.32
C THR A 72 5.80 24.73 -20.82
N CYS A 73 5.68 25.76 -19.95
CA CYS A 73 5.68 25.55 -18.51
C CYS A 73 4.25 25.26 -18.03
N ARG A 74 3.96 24.01 -17.74
CA ARG A 74 2.67 23.54 -17.23
C ARG A 74 2.43 24.00 -15.79
N ARG A 75 1.16 23.97 -15.33
CA ARG A 75 0.81 24.13 -13.93
C ARG A 75 1.51 23.08 -13.10
N LEU A 76 1.96 23.48 -11.91
CA LEU A 76 2.33 22.54 -10.86
C LEU A 76 1.08 22.31 -9.99
N ILE A 77 0.77 21.07 -9.74
CA ILE A 77 -0.34 20.66 -8.86
C ILE A 77 0.27 19.99 -7.65
N LEU A 78 -0.08 20.47 -6.47
CA LEU A 78 0.34 19.87 -5.20
C LEU A 78 -0.90 19.33 -4.48
N ASP A 79 -0.79 18.17 -3.87
CA ASP A 79 -1.79 17.62 -2.97
C ASP A 79 -1.13 16.84 -1.82
N THR A 80 -1.90 16.56 -0.77
CA THR A 80 -1.44 15.75 0.36
C THR A 80 -2.20 14.45 0.48
N HIS A 81 -3.13 14.16 -0.43
CA HIS A 81 -4.08 13.05 -0.29
C HIS A 81 -3.73 11.85 -1.15
N PHE A 82 -2.83 11.99 -2.13
CA PHE A 82 -2.46 10.91 -3.05
C PHE A 82 -3.70 10.24 -3.68
N ARG A 83 -4.68 11.02 -4.11
CA ARG A 83 -5.91 10.49 -4.71
C ARG A 83 -5.63 9.75 -6.02
N GLY A 84 -6.24 8.57 -6.18
CA GLY A 84 -6.03 7.71 -7.36
C GLY A 84 -4.69 6.97 -7.31
N LEU A 85 -4.09 6.72 -8.47
CA LEU A 85 -2.86 5.96 -8.62
C LEU A 85 -1.64 6.88 -8.66
N THR A 86 -0.72 6.71 -7.71
CA THR A 86 0.56 7.46 -7.60
C THR A 86 1.73 6.50 -7.80
N PRO A 87 2.40 6.50 -8.97
CA PRO A 87 3.61 5.71 -9.18
C PRO A 87 4.77 6.30 -8.39
N LEU A 88 5.61 5.41 -7.82
CA LEU A 88 6.79 5.79 -7.04
C LEU A 88 8.10 5.66 -7.84
N ASN A 89 8.11 4.85 -8.89
CA ASN A 89 9.26 4.62 -9.77
C ASN A 89 8.82 4.29 -11.19
N ASP A 90 9.78 4.41 -12.10
CA ASP A 90 9.65 3.94 -13.48
C ASP A 90 10.27 2.54 -13.64
N SER A 91 9.51 1.58 -14.16
CA SER A 91 10.02 0.24 -14.51
C SER A 91 10.30 0.10 -16.03
N SER A 92 10.31 1.19 -16.76
CA SER A 92 10.17 1.24 -18.23
C SER A 92 11.34 0.70 -19.06
N HIS A 93 12.39 0.20 -18.43
CA HIS A 93 13.61 -0.24 -19.14
C HIS A 93 13.82 -1.76 -19.19
N LEU A 94 12.95 -2.55 -18.55
CA LEU A 94 13.08 -4.00 -18.47
C LEU A 94 12.01 -4.71 -19.31
N GLN A 95 12.40 -5.82 -19.96
CA GLN A 95 11.48 -6.62 -20.79
C GLN A 95 10.33 -7.26 -19.98
N THR A 96 10.55 -7.52 -18.71
CA THR A 96 9.52 -8.00 -17.78
C THR A 96 9.37 -7.02 -16.63
N SER A 97 8.23 -6.37 -16.56
CA SER A 97 7.87 -5.49 -15.44
C SER A 97 6.60 -5.98 -14.76
N TYR A 98 6.51 -5.68 -13.48
CA TYR A 98 5.35 -6.02 -12.65
C TYR A 98 4.83 -4.74 -12.00
N ASP A 99 3.50 -4.61 -11.92
CA ASP A 99 2.88 -3.56 -11.13
C ASP A 99 2.57 -4.10 -9.71
N CYS A 100 2.96 -3.36 -8.69
CA CYS A 100 2.61 -3.66 -7.32
C CYS A 100 1.86 -2.47 -6.72
N ILE A 101 0.58 -2.66 -6.42
CA ILE A 101 -0.29 -1.59 -5.92
C ILE A 101 -0.49 -1.73 -4.42
N ALA A 102 -0.06 -0.72 -3.67
CA ALA A 102 -0.24 -0.66 -2.23
C ALA A 102 -1.49 0.14 -1.87
N ILE A 103 -2.39 -0.46 -1.09
CA ILE A 103 -3.68 0.10 -0.70
C ILE A 103 -3.79 0.09 0.81
N SER A 104 -3.84 1.27 1.41
CA SER A 104 -3.94 1.45 2.85
C SER A 104 -5.38 1.26 3.37
N GLY A 105 -5.55 1.24 4.69
CA GLY A 105 -6.84 1.03 5.37
C GLY A 105 -7.61 2.31 5.66
N LEU A 106 -8.59 2.18 6.56
CA LEU A 106 -9.41 3.29 7.05
C LEU A 106 -8.58 4.23 7.94
N ALA A 107 -8.90 5.53 7.90
CA ALA A 107 -8.21 6.57 8.69
C ALA A 107 -6.69 6.54 8.53
N SER A 108 -6.23 6.30 7.31
CA SER A 108 -4.82 6.14 7.01
C SER A 108 -4.40 6.98 5.80
N HIS A 109 -3.12 7.29 5.73
CA HIS A 109 -2.54 8.04 4.63
C HIS A 109 -1.89 7.08 3.62
N PRO A 110 -2.11 7.20 2.30
CA PRO A 110 -1.61 6.25 1.31
C PRO A 110 -0.09 6.02 1.37
N PHE A 111 0.70 7.06 1.63
CA PHE A 111 2.14 6.97 1.81
C PHE A 111 2.53 6.64 3.26
N GLY A 112 2.06 7.45 4.21
CA GLY A 112 2.47 7.38 5.62
C GLY A 112 2.08 6.08 6.34
N SER A 113 1.11 5.33 5.84
CA SER A 113 0.70 4.05 6.43
C SER A 113 1.78 2.97 6.36
N TRP A 114 2.72 3.10 5.44
CA TRP A 114 3.80 2.15 5.21
C TRP A 114 5.13 2.58 5.82
N GLN A 115 5.15 3.76 6.47
CA GLN A 115 6.32 4.29 7.17
C GLN A 115 6.37 3.77 8.61
N PRO A 116 7.54 3.40 9.14
CA PRO A 116 7.70 3.09 10.55
C PRO A 116 7.38 4.31 11.42
N LYS A 117 7.11 4.07 12.70
CA LYS A 117 6.97 5.11 13.71
C LYS A 117 8.32 5.39 14.36
N GLY A 118 8.51 6.60 14.91
CA GLY A 118 9.72 6.99 15.63
C GLY A 118 10.71 7.77 14.78
N ASP A 119 12.00 7.56 14.98
CA ASP A 119 13.07 8.37 14.39
C ASP A 119 13.32 8.07 12.93
N ASP A 120 12.93 6.88 12.44
CA ASP A 120 13.09 6.45 11.06
C ASP A 120 11.88 6.84 10.17
N LYS A 121 11.39 8.07 10.34
CA LYS A 121 10.23 8.58 9.55
C LYS A 121 10.54 8.83 8.08
N GLU A 122 11.81 8.91 7.72
CA GLU A 122 12.22 9.09 6.33
C GLU A 122 12.14 7.79 5.54
N PHE A 123 12.26 6.64 6.20
CA PHE A 123 12.18 5.34 5.55
C PHE A 123 10.73 4.95 5.26
N MET A 124 10.47 4.45 4.06
CA MET A 124 9.18 3.91 3.61
C MET A 124 9.42 2.69 2.74
N TRP A 125 9.24 1.49 3.28
CA TRP A 125 9.72 0.25 2.69
C TRP A 125 9.21 -0.04 1.26
N ILE A 126 8.00 0.42 0.90
CA ILE A 126 7.50 0.26 -0.48
C ILE A 126 8.32 1.14 -1.45
N LEU A 127 8.74 2.33 -1.02
CA LEU A 127 9.60 3.18 -1.82
C LEU A 127 11.06 2.70 -1.77
N ASP A 128 11.61 2.62 -0.57
CA ASP A 128 13.07 2.48 -0.40
C ASP A 128 13.58 1.05 -0.67
N LYS A 129 12.73 0.03 -0.48
CA LYS A 129 13.10 -1.38 -0.70
C LYS A 129 12.42 -2.00 -1.90
N LEU A 130 11.14 -1.70 -2.15
CA LEU A 130 10.43 -2.30 -3.28
C LEU A 130 10.65 -1.49 -4.55
N ALA A 131 10.33 -0.19 -4.57
CA ALA A 131 10.47 0.64 -5.77
C ALA A 131 11.93 0.86 -6.19
N HIS A 132 12.84 1.10 -5.26
CA HIS A 132 14.25 1.34 -5.54
C HIS A 132 15.08 0.06 -5.56
N GLY A 133 14.69 -0.96 -4.79
CA GLY A 133 15.45 -2.21 -4.66
C GLY A 133 15.10 -3.28 -5.70
N GLU A 134 13.86 -3.29 -6.22
CA GLU A 134 13.38 -4.30 -7.16
C GLU A 134 13.14 -3.65 -8.53
N GLN A 135 14.16 -3.58 -9.37
CA GLN A 135 14.13 -2.87 -10.66
C GLN A 135 13.01 -3.31 -11.61
N SER A 136 12.55 -4.56 -11.50
CA SER A 136 11.45 -5.10 -12.30
C SER A 136 10.05 -4.76 -11.75
N VAL A 137 9.95 -4.15 -10.57
CA VAL A 137 8.67 -3.82 -9.94
C VAL A 137 8.43 -2.32 -10.01
N ARG A 138 7.28 -1.92 -10.60
CA ARG A 138 6.75 -0.58 -10.47
C ARG A 138 5.82 -0.54 -9.26
N ALA A 139 6.23 0.18 -8.22
CA ALA A 139 5.43 0.38 -7.03
C ALA A 139 4.47 1.57 -7.21
N ILE A 140 3.21 1.35 -6.91
CA ILE A 140 2.13 2.32 -7.09
C ILE A 140 1.32 2.41 -5.79
N LEU A 141 1.03 3.60 -5.32
CA LEU A 141 0.09 3.81 -4.22
C LEU A 141 -1.31 4.06 -4.79
N PHE A 142 -2.33 3.49 -4.16
CA PHE A 142 -3.72 3.85 -4.44
C PHE A 142 -4.31 4.58 -3.24
N GLY A 143 -4.66 5.84 -3.45
CA GLY A 143 -5.27 6.71 -2.46
C GLY A 143 -6.76 6.93 -2.70
N TYR A 144 -7.53 6.88 -1.63
CA TYR A 144 -8.98 7.15 -1.63
C TYR A 144 -9.38 7.88 -0.34
N ASP A 145 -10.62 8.32 -0.23
CA ASP A 145 -11.09 9.00 0.97
C ASP A 145 -11.25 8.02 2.13
N THR A 146 -10.43 8.18 3.16
CA THR A 146 -10.43 7.38 4.38
C THR A 146 -10.80 8.19 5.63
N LYS A 147 -11.33 9.41 5.45
CA LYS A 147 -11.64 10.34 6.53
C LYS A 147 -12.75 9.77 7.44
N LEU A 148 -12.51 9.74 8.75
CA LEU A 148 -13.50 9.32 9.73
C LEU A 148 -14.36 10.50 10.19
N LYS A 149 -13.75 11.46 10.87
CA LYS A 149 -14.44 12.62 11.45
C LYS A 149 -14.74 13.67 10.38
N ASP A 150 -15.92 14.28 10.44
CA ASP A 150 -16.37 15.33 9.51
C ASP A 150 -16.31 14.88 8.03
N SER A 151 -16.62 13.61 7.78
CA SER A 151 -16.72 13.09 6.42
C SER A 151 -18.02 13.55 5.75
N THR A 152 -17.90 14.00 4.51
CA THR A 152 -19.04 14.33 3.65
C THR A 152 -19.28 13.26 2.58
N SER A 153 -18.54 12.15 2.63
CA SER A 153 -18.58 11.09 1.63
C SER A 153 -19.56 9.98 2.00
N PHE A 154 -20.42 9.61 1.07
CA PHE A 154 -21.31 8.45 1.13
C PHE A 154 -20.68 7.18 0.51
N GLN A 155 -19.41 7.24 0.09
CA GLN A 155 -18.77 6.10 -0.55
C GLN A 155 -18.73 4.88 0.35
N GLY A 156 -19.20 3.75 -0.16
CA GLY A 156 -19.04 2.44 0.44
C GLY A 156 -17.92 1.62 -0.22
N ILE A 157 -17.71 0.40 0.27
CA ILE A 157 -16.66 -0.52 -0.25
C ILE A 157 -16.86 -0.78 -1.74
N ARG A 158 -18.10 -0.86 -2.23
CA ARG A 158 -18.40 -1.09 -3.66
C ARG A 158 -17.99 0.08 -4.53
N ASP A 159 -18.24 1.31 -4.06
CA ASP A 159 -17.86 2.53 -4.79
C ASP A 159 -16.34 2.66 -4.88
N LEU A 160 -15.64 2.36 -3.79
CA LEU A 160 -14.18 2.36 -3.74
C LEU A 160 -13.59 1.28 -4.67
N ALA A 161 -14.19 0.09 -4.70
CA ALA A 161 -13.77 -0.98 -5.59
C ALA A 161 -13.98 -0.62 -7.06
N LYS A 162 -15.14 -0.05 -7.39
CA LYS A 162 -15.43 0.45 -8.74
C LYS A 162 -14.43 1.54 -9.14
N HIS A 163 -14.14 2.48 -8.23
CA HIS A 163 -13.14 3.52 -8.48
C HIS A 163 -11.74 2.95 -8.73
N LEU A 164 -11.32 1.93 -7.96
CA LEU A 164 -10.06 1.22 -8.20
C LEU A 164 -10.02 0.60 -9.61
N ILE A 165 -11.08 -0.12 -10.02
CA ILE A 165 -11.17 -0.72 -11.35
C ILE A 165 -11.08 0.36 -12.44
N ASP A 166 -11.84 1.45 -12.31
CA ASP A 166 -11.87 2.53 -13.29
C ASP A 166 -10.50 3.21 -13.42
N GLN A 167 -9.85 3.46 -12.31
CA GLN A 167 -8.49 4.02 -12.28
C GLN A 167 -7.48 3.08 -12.95
N LEU A 168 -7.58 1.78 -12.71
CA LEU A 168 -6.70 0.79 -13.34
C LEU A 168 -6.93 0.71 -14.85
N GLN A 169 -8.17 0.69 -15.30
CA GLN A 169 -8.50 0.67 -16.73
C GLN A 169 -8.05 1.96 -17.42
N ALA A 170 -8.36 3.11 -16.81
CA ALA A 170 -8.00 4.41 -17.36
C ALA A 170 -6.47 4.57 -17.45
N ASN A 171 -5.73 4.21 -16.43
CA ASN A 171 -4.30 4.51 -16.31
C ASN A 171 -3.37 3.43 -16.87
N ARG A 172 -3.81 2.20 -17.02
CA ARG A 172 -3.01 1.12 -17.61
C ARG A 172 -3.21 0.96 -19.12
N GLY A 173 -4.26 1.59 -19.64
CA GLY A 173 -4.65 1.46 -21.05
C GLY A 173 -5.35 0.12 -21.37
N PRO A 174 -6.06 0.10 -22.51
CA PRO A 174 -6.98 -0.99 -22.83
C PRO A 174 -6.33 -2.32 -23.24
N LYS A 175 -5.00 -2.35 -23.35
CA LYS A 175 -4.22 -3.54 -23.77
C LYS A 175 -3.06 -3.83 -22.82
N CYS A 176 -3.07 -3.29 -21.60
CA CYS A 176 -1.97 -3.49 -20.69
C CYS A 176 -2.05 -4.85 -19.99
N GLU A 177 -1.21 -5.76 -20.40
CA GLU A 177 -1.08 -7.12 -19.84
C GLU A 177 -0.02 -7.25 -18.74
N THR A 178 0.65 -6.14 -18.37
CA THR A 178 1.65 -6.15 -17.30
C THR A 178 1.10 -6.83 -16.04
N PRO A 179 1.73 -7.88 -15.52
CA PRO A 179 1.25 -8.57 -14.34
C PRO A 179 1.13 -7.63 -13.14
N LEU A 180 0.08 -7.81 -12.33
CA LEU A 180 -0.32 -6.92 -11.25
C LEU A 180 -0.52 -7.70 -9.96
N ALA A 181 0.07 -7.23 -8.87
CA ALA A 181 -0.19 -7.70 -7.51
C ALA A 181 -0.64 -6.55 -6.58
N PHE A 182 -1.35 -6.91 -5.51
CA PHE A 182 -1.77 -5.96 -4.49
C PHE A 182 -1.07 -6.21 -3.15
N LEU A 183 -0.70 -5.12 -2.47
CA LEU A 183 -0.38 -5.09 -1.04
C LEU A 183 -1.51 -4.33 -0.36
N ALA A 184 -2.41 -5.02 0.33
CA ALA A 184 -3.68 -4.42 0.75
C ALA A 184 -3.90 -4.58 2.26
N HIS A 185 -4.02 -3.44 2.96
CA HIS A 185 -4.18 -3.41 4.41
C HIS A 185 -5.64 -3.12 4.80
N SER A 186 -6.18 -3.91 5.73
CA SER A 186 -7.45 -3.64 6.40
C SER A 186 -8.61 -3.40 5.40
N LEU A 187 -9.28 -2.24 5.44
CA LEU A 187 -10.33 -1.83 4.48
C LEU A 187 -9.84 -1.93 3.03
N GLY A 188 -8.58 -1.57 2.74
CA GLY A 188 -8.02 -1.69 1.39
C GLY A 188 -8.08 -3.10 0.83
N GLY A 189 -7.95 -4.11 1.68
CA GLY A 189 -8.12 -5.51 1.27
C GLY A 189 -9.57 -5.88 0.92
N LEU A 190 -10.56 -5.30 1.60
CA LEU A 190 -11.97 -5.48 1.25
C LEU A 190 -12.29 -4.81 -0.09
N VAL A 191 -11.67 -3.64 -0.37
CA VAL A 191 -11.78 -2.97 -1.67
C VAL A 191 -11.22 -3.86 -2.78
N VAL A 192 -10.05 -4.47 -2.59
CA VAL A 192 -9.46 -5.41 -3.56
C VAL A 192 -10.35 -6.64 -3.74
N LYS A 193 -10.86 -7.25 -2.67
CA LYS A 193 -11.77 -8.40 -2.76
C LYS A 193 -13.02 -8.06 -3.57
N GLN A 194 -13.64 -6.90 -3.29
CA GLN A 194 -14.83 -6.47 -4.02
C GLN A 194 -14.50 -6.22 -5.50
N ALA A 195 -13.35 -5.59 -5.81
CA ALA A 195 -12.92 -5.38 -7.18
C ALA A 195 -12.73 -6.71 -7.94
N LEU A 196 -12.09 -7.70 -7.32
CA LEU A 196 -11.92 -9.04 -7.92
C LEU A 196 -13.25 -9.74 -8.19
N VAL A 197 -14.21 -9.64 -7.26
CA VAL A 197 -15.58 -10.18 -7.45
C VAL A 197 -16.28 -9.49 -8.60
N ASP A 198 -16.17 -8.16 -8.70
CA ASP A 198 -16.82 -7.39 -9.76
C ASP A 198 -16.19 -7.67 -11.13
N LEU A 199 -14.87 -7.81 -11.22
CA LEU A 199 -14.17 -8.23 -12.44
C LEU A 199 -14.59 -9.64 -12.88
N ALA A 200 -14.74 -10.57 -11.95
CA ALA A 200 -15.15 -11.94 -12.25
C ALA A 200 -16.60 -12.04 -12.76
N LYS A 201 -17.49 -11.17 -12.26
CA LYS A 201 -18.91 -11.13 -12.67
C LYS A 201 -19.12 -10.51 -14.04
N ASN A 202 -18.29 -9.58 -14.46
CA ASN A 202 -18.43 -8.85 -15.73
C ASN A 202 -17.67 -9.55 -16.87
N ARG A 203 -18.08 -10.77 -17.21
CA ARG A 203 -17.38 -11.63 -18.17
C ARG A 203 -17.43 -11.15 -19.63
N PHE A 204 -18.31 -10.22 -19.96
CA PHE A 204 -18.50 -9.74 -21.34
C PHE A 204 -17.75 -8.44 -21.64
N ASP A 205 -17.23 -7.75 -20.63
CA ASP A 205 -16.40 -6.56 -20.80
C ASP A 205 -14.94 -6.95 -21.02
N ILE A 206 -14.41 -6.63 -22.19
CA ILE A 206 -13.03 -6.96 -22.58
C ILE A 206 -12.01 -6.28 -21.68
N GLY A 207 -12.26 -5.03 -21.27
CA GLY A 207 -11.37 -4.30 -20.37
C GLY A 207 -11.30 -4.94 -18.98
N TYR A 208 -12.45 -5.45 -18.48
CA TYR A 208 -12.51 -6.23 -17.25
C TYR A 208 -11.76 -7.55 -17.35
N GLN A 209 -11.88 -8.24 -18.51
CA GLN A 209 -11.16 -9.49 -18.75
C GLN A 209 -9.65 -9.28 -18.75
N ILE A 210 -9.14 -8.30 -19.50
CA ILE A 210 -7.71 -7.97 -19.58
C ILE A 210 -7.17 -7.63 -18.19
N LEU A 211 -7.89 -6.80 -17.43
CA LEU A 211 -7.48 -6.43 -16.08
C LEU A 211 -7.47 -7.64 -15.13
N ARG A 212 -8.52 -8.47 -15.16
CA ARG A 212 -8.62 -9.69 -14.38
C ARG A 212 -7.45 -10.64 -14.66
N ASP A 213 -7.16 -10.84 -15.95
CA ASP A 213 -6.13 -11.77 -16.39
C ASP A 213 -4.69 -11.25 -16.12
N ALA A 214 -4.54 -9.92 -15.97
CA ALA A 214 -3.28 -9.32 -15.53
C ALA A 214 -3.03 -9.48 -14.01
N ILE A 215 -4.08 -9.60 -13.18
CA ILE A 215 -3.95 -9.72 -11.73
C ILE A 215 -3.38 -11.10 -11.39
N ARG A 216 -2.29 -11.12 -10.61
CA ARG A 216 -1.61 -12.33 -10.12
C ARG A 216 -1.98 -12.70 -8.69
N GLY A 217 -2.56 -11.78 -7.94
CA GLY A 217 -3.01 -12.00 -6.57
C GLY A 217 -2.72 -10.84 -5.64
N ALA A 218 -2.63 -11.13 -4.34
CA ALA A 218 -2.41 -10.12 -3.30
C ALA A 218 -1.73 -10.68 -2.06
N ILE A 219 -1.11 -9.78 -1.29
CA ILE A 219 -0.82 -9.99 0.12
C ILE A 219 -1.79 -9.12 0.92
N PHE A 220 -2.64 -9.76 1.70
CA PHE A 220 -3.63 -9.13 2.56
C PHE A 220 -3.08 -9.00 3.98
N PHE A 221 -3.09 -7.80 4.54
CA PHE A 221 -2.63 -7.50 5.89
C PHE A 221 -3.82 -7.14 6.78
N GLY A 222 -4.16 -7.97 7.73
CA GLY A 222 -5.22 -7.71 8.71
C GLY A 222 -6.58 -7.40 8.06
N VAL A 223 -6.94 -8.07 6.97
CA VAL A 223 -8.19 -7.80 6.24
C VAL A 223 -9.36 -8.46 6.97
N PRO A 224 -10.39 -7.70 7.39
CA PRO A 224 -11.46 -8.23 8.20
C PRO A 224 -12.48 -9.04 7.37
N SER A 225 -12.14 -10.28 7.01
CA SER A 225 -12.96 -11.15 6.15
C SER A 225 -14.25 -11.66 6.82
N GLN A 226 -14.37 -11.49 8.13
CA GLN A 226 -15.57 -11.79 8.93
C GLN A 226 -16.05 -10.55 9.71
N GLY A 227 -15.56 -9.35 9.34
CA GLY A 227 -15.78 -8.12 10.07
C GLY A 227 -14.74 -7.90 11.18
N MET A 228 -14.90 -6.78 11.88
CA MET A 228 -13.99 -6.34 12.92
C MET A 228 -14.73 -5.59 14.04
N GLU A 229 -14.00 -5.29 15.13
CA GLU A 229 -14.50 -4.44 16.21
C GLU A 229 -14.54 -2.97 15.74
N VAL A 230 -15.73 -2.36 15.76
CA VAL A 230 -15.96 -1.00 15.23
C VAL A 230 -16.66 -0.07 16.22
N SER A 231 -16.92 -0.48 17.46
CA SER A 231 -17.70 0.31 18.43
C SER A 231 -17.11 1.72 18.65
N ALA A 232 -15.81 1.82 18.79
CA ALA A 232 -15.12 3.10 18.95
C ALA A 232 -15.29 4.03 17.72
N TRP A 233 -15.26 3.47 16.52
CA TRP A 233 -15.44 4.26 15.29
C TRP A 233 -16.88 4.65 15.04
N LYS A 234 -17.86 3.80 15.42
CA LYS A 234 -19.28 4.15 15.35
C LYS A 234 -19.58 5.41 16.14
N ALA A 235 -19.01 5.56 17.33
CA ALA A 235 -19.19 6.78 18.13
C ALA A 235 -18.63 8.04 17.45
N ILE A 236 -17.56 7.91 16.67
CA ILE A 236 -16.93 9.03 15.96
C ILE A 236 -17.74 9.45 14.74
N VAL A 237 -18.34 8.50 14.01
CA VAL A 237 -19.03 8.75 12.73
C VAL A 237 -20.55 8.85 12.86
N GLN A 238 -21.09 8.79 14.06
CA GLN A 238 -22.52 8.81 14.30
C GLN A 238 -23.19 10.02 13.63
N GLY A 239 -24.17 9.77 12.78
CA GLY A 239 -24.89 10.80 12.02
C GLY A 239 -24.11 11.37 10.83
N GLN A 240 -22.95 10.85 10.49
CA GLN A 240 -22.17 11.27 9.33
C GLN A 240 -22.42 10.36 8.12
N PRO A 241 -22.21 10.85 6.88
CA PRO A 241 -22.42 10.06 5.66
C PRO A 241 -21.67 8.71 5.62
N ASN A 242 -20.45 8.67 6.17
CA ASN A 242 -19.58 7.49 6.20
C ASN A 242 -19.95 6.44 7.28
N GLU A 243 -20.99 6.69 8.08
CA GLU A 243 -21.50 5.71 9.07
C GLU A 243 -21.90 4.38 8.39
N ILE A 244 -22.44 4.44 7.17
CA ILE A 244 -22.80 3.26 6.38
C ILE A 244 -21.58 2.37 6.13
N MET A 245 -20.43 2.95 5.80
CA MET A 245 -19.19 2.20 5.59
C MET A 245 -18.69 1.56 6.88
N ILE A 246 -18.72 2.28 8.00
CA ILE A 246 -18.30 1.75 9.31
C ILE A 246 -19.23 0.61 9.76
N ASN A 247 -20.53 0.74 9.56
CA ASN A 247 -21.48 -0.32 9.84
C ASN A 247 -21.24 -1.57 8.98
N ALA A 248 -20.84 -1.39 7.72
CA ALA A 248 -20.48 -2.51 6.84
C ALA A 248 -19.25 -3.29 7.35
N LEU A 249 -18.30 -2.64 8.06
CA LEU A 249 -17.10 -3.29 8.62
C LEU A 249 -17.37 -4.10 9.91
N SER A 250 -18.52 -3.90 10.53
CA SER A 250 -18.86 -4.58 11.79
C SER A 250 -18.91 -6.10 11.61
N SER A 251 -18.51 -6.85 12.65
CA SER A 251 -18.68 -8.30 12.73
C SER A 251 -20.16 -8.75 12.70
N THR A 252 -21.09 -7.83 12.96
CA THR A 252 -22.53 -8.07 12.84
C THR A 252 -23.11 -7.73 11.47
N SER A 253 -22.28 -7.27 10.53
CA SER A 253 -22.71 -6.93 9.19
C SER A 253 -22.84 -8.16 8.29
N ASP A 254 -23.91 -8.23 7.52
CA ASP A 254 -24.10 -9.24 6.48
C ASP A 254 -23.24 -9.02 5.23
N PHE A 255 -22.72 -7.82 5.04
CA PHE A 255 -22.00 -7.44 3.82
C PHE A 255 -20.71 -8.23 3.67
N ILE A 256 -19.86 -8.24 4.71
CA ILE A 256 -18.53 -8.85 4.64
C ILE A 256 -18.60 -10.38 4.48
N PRO A 257 -19.44 -11.15 5.21
CA PRO A 257 -19.59 -12.58 4.96
C PRO A 257 -20.04 -12.89 3.52
N LYS A 258 -20.98 -12.10 2.98
CA LYS A 258 -21.41 -12.24 1.57
C LYS A 258 -20.30 -11.93 0.58
N LEU A 259 -19.51 -10.89 0.82
CA LEU A 259 -18.34 -10.55 0.00
C LEU A 259 -17.29 -11.65 0.08
N THR A 260 -16.98 -12.16 1.27
CA THR A 260 -15.99 -13.21 1.47
C THR A 260 -16.41 -14.50 0.77
N LYS A 261 -17.69 -14.88 0.86
CA LYS A 261 -18.21 -16.02 0.12
C LYS A 261 -18.07 -15.83 -1.39
N ALA A 262 -18.54 -14.69 -1.91
CA ALA A 262 -18.44 -14.39 -3.35
C ALA A 262 -16.99 -14.36 -3.84
N PHE A 263 -16.07 -13.81 -3.03
CA PHE A 263 -14.64 -13.80 -3.33
C PHE A 263 -14.09 -15.23 -3.45
N ASN A 264 -14.36 -16.10 -2.47
CA ASN A 264 -13.87 -17.48 -2.50
C ASN A 264 -14.46 -18.31 -3.66
N GLU A 265 -15.69 -18.01 -4.09
CA GLU A 265 -16.35 -18.66 -5.24
C GLU A 265 -15.82 -18.15 -6.61
N THR A 266 -15.16 -16.99 -6.64
CA THR A 266 -14.73 -16.34 -7.88
C THR A 266 -13.23 -16.23 -8.03
N LEU A 267 -12.45 -16.78 -7.10
CA LEU A 267 -10.99 -16.75 -7.15
C LEU A 267 -10.47 -17.34 -8.46
N PRO A 268 -9.68 -16.58 -9.25
CA PRO A 268 -9.04 -17.13 -10.42
C PRO A 268 -7.96 -18.15 -10.01
N GLU A 269 -7.89 -19.30 -10.65
CA GLU A 269 -6.93 -20.37 -10.36
C GLU A 269 -5.46 -19.92 -10.50
N HIS A 270 -5.21 -18.94 -11.38
CA HIS A 270 -3.87 -18.39 -11.59
C HIS A 270 -3.46 -17.34 -10.54
N CYS A 271 -4.36 -16.92 -9.64
CA CYS A 271 -4.07 -15.95 -8.60
C CYS A 271 -3.58 -16.64 -7.33
N ARG A 272 -2.56 -16.06 -6.71
CA ARG A 272 -2.05 -16.50 -5.41
C ARG A 272 -2.26 -15.43 -4.35
N PHE A 273 -2.68 -15.86 -3.15
CA PHE A 273 -2.98 -14.94 -2.04
C PHE A 273 -2.22 -15.35 -0.79
N PHE A 274 -1.69 -14.34 -0.08
CA PHE A 274 -1.12 -14.49 1.25
C PHE A 274 -1.88 -13.64 2.24
N TRP A 275 -1.95 -14.12 3.48
CA TRP A 275 -2.79 -13.58 4.54
C TRP A 275 -1.96 -13.27 5.78
N ALA A 276 -1.62 -12.01 5.99
CA ALA A 276 -0.92 -11.57 7.18
C ALA A 276 -1.91 -11.16 8.28
N TYR A 277 -1.62 -11.55 9.52
CA TYR A 277 -2.45 -11.25 10.68
C TYR A 277 -1.63 -10.69 11.85
N GLU A 278 -2.28 -9.81 12.63
CA GLU A 278 -1.70 -9.21 13.82
C GLU A 278 -1.69 -10.18 15.00
N THR A 279 -0.61 -10.15 15.80
CA THR A 279 -0.51 -10.91 17.06
C THR A 279 -0.43 -10.02 18.30
N GLU A 280 -0.45 -8.69 18.14
CA GLU A 280 -0.51 -7.70 19.21
C GLU A 280 -1.85 -6.95 19.21
N VAL A 281 -2.24 -6.44 20.36
CA VAL A 281 -3.44 -5.60 20.49
C VAL A 281 -3.23 -4.19 19.96
N THR A 282 -4.30 -3.54 19.56
CA THR A 282 -4.31 -2.18 19.02
C THR A 282 -5.12 -1.26 19.94
N PRO A 283 -4.59 -0.12 20.38
CA PRO A 283 -5.38 0.89 21.08
C PRO A 283 -6.52 1.38 20.19
N THR A 284 -7.76 1.37 20.75
CA THR A 284 -8.93 1.89 20.03
C THR A 284 -8.89 3.41 19.91
N ALA A 285 -9.67 3.95 18.97
CA ALA A 285 -9.80 5.38 18.80
C ALA A 285 -10.79 5.94 19.84
N ILE A 286 -10.43 7.09 20.43
CA ILE A 286 -11.31 7.87 21.30
C ILE A 286 -11.32 9.32 20.82
N THR A 287 -12.39 10.04 21.15
CA THR A 287 -12.43 11.51 20.95
C THR A 287 -11.92 12.18 22.21
N GLU A 288 -10.84 12.94 22.09
CA GLU A 288 -10.26 13.74 23.16
C GLU A 288 -11.16 14.96 23.50
N PRO A 289 -10.99 15.59 24.67
CA PRO A 289 -11.77 16.76 25.07
C PRO A 289 -11.70 17.94 24.10
N ASP A 290 -10.61 18.05 23.35
CA ASP A 290 -10.43 19.06 22.28
C ASP A 290 -11.13 18.69 20.97
N GLY A 291 -11.85 17.55 20.95
CA GLY A 291 -12.55 17.04 19.80
C GLY A 291 -11.65 16.33 18.77
N GLN A 292 -10.35 16.14 19.05
CA GLN A 292 -9.48 15.36 18.20
C GLN A 292 -9.66 13.87 18.44
N VAL A 293 -9.42 13.06 17.40
CA VAL A 293 -9.45 11.59 17.48
C VAL A 293 -8.04 11.09 17.76
N ALA A 294 -7.86 10.39 18.89
CA ALA A 294 -6.59 9.80 19.29
C ALA A 294 -6.73 8.29 19.52
N ARG A 295 -5.67 7.53 19.26
CA ARG A 295 -5.61 6.08 19.55
C ARG A 295 -5.08 5.83 20.96
N LYS A 296 -5.89 6.13 21.96
CA LYS A 296 -5.56 6.01 23.39
C LYS A 296 -6.62 5.21 24.18
N GLY A 297 -7.63 4.65 23.51
CA GLY A 297 -8.66 3.83 24.13
C GLY A 297 -8.16 2.45 24.49
N GLU A 298 -9.07 1.61 24.97
CA GLU A 298 -8.80 0.22 25.34
C GLU A 298 -8.08 -0.52 24.21
N ALA A 299 -7.05 -1.30 24.55
CA ALA A 299 -6.29 -2.08 23.60
C ALA A 299 -6.98 -3.41 23.32
N VAL A 300 -7.42 -3.62 22.09
CA VAL A 300 -8.12 -4.83 21.66
C VAL A 300 -7.48 -5.43 20.41
N LYS A 301 -7.72 -6.71 20.14
CA LYS A 301 -7.45 -7.32 18.84
C LYS A 301 -8.53 -6.88 17.86
N LEU A 302 -8.19 -6.01 16.91
CA LEU A 302 -9.17 -5.43 15.98
C LEU A 302 -9.72 -6.46 15.00
N VAL A 303 -8.86 -7.34 14.50
CA VAL A 303 -9.24 -8.40 13.55
C VAL A 303 -8.80 -9.74 14.10
N SER A 304 -9.71 -10.69 14.24
CA SER A 304 -9.36 -12.06 14.67
C SER A 304 -8.51 -12.77 13.62
N GLU A 305 -7.72 -13.77 14.02
CA GLU A 305 -6.89 -14.56 13.11
C GLU A 305 -7.72 -15.21 12.01
N ASP A 306 -8.83 -15.86 12.36
CA ASP A 306 -9.73 -16.48 11.37
C ASP A 306 -10.29 -15.44 10.39
N SER A 307 -10.58 -14.22 10.83
CA SER A 307 -11.04 -13.13 9.99
C SER A 307 -9.92 -12.62 9.07
N ALA A 308 -8.73 -12.36 9.62
CA ALA A 308 -7.58 -11.85 8.86
C ALA A 308 -7.08 -12.85 7.81
N THR A 309 -7.13 -14.15 8.11
CA THR A 309 -6.67 -15.22 7.23
C THR A 309 -7.76 -15.83 6.36
N CYS A 310 -8.96 -15.26 6.38
CA CYS A 310 -10.12 -15.80 5.62
C CYS A 310 -10.38 -17.29 5.90
N GLY A 311 -10.04 -17.76 7.10
CA GLY A 311 -10.12 -19.16 7.52
C GLY A 311 -8.96 -20.06 7.08
N PHE A 312 -8.03 -19.57 6.26
CA PHE A 312 -6.89 -20.38 5.75
C PHE A 312 -5.88 -20.79 6.83
N ILE A 313 -5.86 -20.12 7.98
CA ILE A 313 -4.93 -20.48 9.08
C ILE A 313 -5.08 -21.97 9.51
N LYS A 314 -6.25 -22.55 9.33
CA LYS A 314 -6.54 -23.96 9.70
C LYS A 314 -6.37 -24.92 8.53
N SER A 315 -6.60 -24.45 7.29
CA SER A 315 -6.66 -25.32 6.11
C SER A 315 -5.35 -25.31 5.31
N ASP A 316 -4.70 -24.14 5.19
CA ASP A 316 -3.43 -23.99 4.51
C ASP A 316 -2.56 -22.93 5.23
N PRO A 317 -1.88 -23.31 6.31
CA PRO A 317 -1.02 -22.38 7.05
C PRO A 317 0.17 -21.87 6.23
N GLY A 318 0.55 -22.53 5.12
CA GLY A 318 1.64 -22.10 4.25
C GLY A 318 1.41 -20.76 3.55
N VAL A 319 0.16 -20.29 3.46
CA VAL A 319 -0.19 -18.98 2.89
C VAL A 319 -0.45 -17.92 3.96
N THR A 320 -0.19 -18.20 5.23
CA THR A 320 -0.44 -17.27 6.34
C THR A 320 0.86 -16.71 6.91
N ILE A 321 0.84 -15.42 7.31
CA ILE A 321 2.01 -14.70 7.81
C ILE A 321 1.68 -14.07 9.17
N PRO A 322 2.14 -14.63 10.30
CA PRO A 322 2.01 -13.98 11.59
C PRO A 322 2.95 -12.79 11.68
N ILE A 323 2.43 -11.62 12.05
CA ILE A 323 3.21 -10.40 12.26
C ILE A 323 3.01 -9.94 13.71
N ASN A 324 4.09 -10.01 14.50
CA ASN A 324 4.06 -9.60 15.91
C ASN A 324 4.08 -8.08 16.04
N LYS A 325 2.97 -7.46 15.62
CA LYS A 325 2.67 -6.04 15.65
C LYS A 325 1.17 -5.85 15.81
N SER A 326 0.80 -4.63 16.22
CA SER A 326 -0.60 -4.18 16.23
C SER A 326 -1.16 -4.04 14.81
N HIS A 327 -2.48 -4.01 14.68
CA HIS A 327 -3.17 -3.84 13.38
C HIS A 327 -2.64 -2.67 12.55
N SER A 328 -2.37 -1.54 13.19
CA SER A 328 -1.88 -0.36 12.49
C SER A 328 -0.39 -0.41 12.16
N ASP A 329 0.39 -1.23 12.85
CA ASP A 329 1.84 -1.26 12.72
C ASP A 329 2.36 -2.49 11.96
N MET A 330 1.47 -3.46 11.68
CA MET A 330 1.82 -4.68 10.95
C MET A 330 2.28 -4.45 9.50
N VAL A 331 2.07 -3.27 8.96
CA VAL A 331 2.50 -2.87 7.61
C VAL A 331 3.67 -1.86 7.63
N LYS A 332 4.21 -1.54 8.82
CA LYS A 332 5.26 -0.54 9.02
C LYS A 332 6.60 -1.21 9.31
N PHE A 333 7.29 -1.56 8.24
CA PHE A 333 8.59 -2.22 8.35
C PHE A 333 9.72 -1.19 8.41
N CYS A 334 10.59 -1.32 9.43
CA CYS A 334 11.84 -0.57 9.48
C CYS A 334 12.88 -1.17 8.53
N GLU A 335 13.96 -0.47 8.30
CA GLU A 335 15.11 -1.01 7.59
C GLU A 335 15.66 -2.25 8.33
N GLY A 336 15.93 -3.32 7.59
CA GLY A 336 16.39 -4.61 8.18
C GLY A 336 15.28 -5.44 8.83
N SER A 337 14.01 -5.07 8.72
CA SER A 337 12.90 -5.87 9.26
C SER A 337 12.83 -7.27 8.65
N GLN A 338 12.82 -8.31 9.52
CA GLN A 338 12.59 -9.70 9.09
C GLN A 338 11.25 -9.89 8.34
N TYR A 339 10.22 -9.13 8.70
CA TYR A 339 8.92 -9.22 8.05
C TYR A 339 8.96 -8.73 6.60
N TYR A 340 9.82 -7.76 6.28
CA TYR A 340 10.01 -7.35 4.89
C TYR A 340 10.51 -8.51 4.03
N ALA A 341 11.49 -9.29 4.52
CA ALA A 341 12.03 -10.43 3.79
C ALA A 341 10.94 -11.48 3.50
N ILE A 342 10.08 -11.78 4.48
CA ILE A 342 8.95 -12.72 4.33
C ILE A 342 7.94 -12.18 3.30
N VAL A 343 7.53 -10.92 3.44
CA VAL A 343 6.57 -10.27 2.53
C VAL A 343 7.12 -10.20 1.11
N ARG A 344 8.41 -9.86 0.96
CA ARG A 344 9.10 -9.86 -0.33
C ARG A 344 9.07 -11.24 -0.99
N ALA A 345 9.42 -12.29 -0.27
CA ALA A 345 9.38 -13.66 -0.78
C ALA A 345 7.96 -14.07 -1.20
N SER A 346 6.96 -13.73 -0.38
CA SER A 346 5.55 -13.98 -0.71
C SER A 346 5.10 -13.18 -1.93
N LEU A 347 5.53 -11.92 -2.08
CA LEU A 347 5.22 -11.09 -3.25
C LEU A 347 5.76 -11.70 -4.54
N TRP A 348 6.99 -12.22 -4.53
CA TRP A 348 7.55 -12.92 -5.69
C TRP A 348 6.78 -14.18 -6.03
N GLN A 349 6.31 -14.93 -5.05
CA GLN A 349 5.43 -16.08 -5.28
C GLN A 349 4.07 -15.68 -5.88
N VAL A 350 3.56 -14.48 -5.58
CA VAL A 350 2.36 -13.93 -6.22
C VAL A 350 2.65 -13.55 -7.67
N LEU A 351 3.74 -12.83 -7.91
CA LEU A 351 4.07 -12.29 -9.24
C LEU A 351 4.52 -13.36 -10.25
N GLN A 352 5.19 -14.41 -9.77
CA GLN A 352 5.79 -15.48 -10.57
C GLN A 352 5.38 -16.88 -10.06
N PRO A 353 4.10 -17.25 -10.14
CA PRO A 353 3.64 -18.53 -9.59
C PRO A 353 4.25 -19.76 -10.29
N THR A 354 4.72 -19.61 -11.53
CA THR A 354 5.24 -20.73 -12.35
C THR A 354 6.67 -21.15 -12.00
N LEU A 355 7.44 -20.31 -11.29
CA LEU A 355 8.81 -20.64 -10.89
C LEU A 355 8.90 -21.64 -9.72
N LEU A 356 7.78 -22.05 -9.16
CA LEU A 356 7.71 -22.94 -7.99
C LEU A 356 7.11 -24.31 -8.29
N GLN A 357 6.82 -24.64 -9.55
CA GLN A 357 6.60 -26.04 -9.91
C GLN A 357 7.97 -26.69 -10.13
N PRO A 358 8.32 -27.74 -9.39
CA PRO A 358 9.53 -28.49 -9.66
C PRO A 358 9.30 -29.28 -10.95
N ASP A 359 9.62 -28.71 -12.08
CA ASP A 359 10.02 -29.50 -13.22
C ASP A 359 11.41 -30.03 -12.94
N ASP A 360 11.56 -31.33 -12.99
CA ASP A 360 12.72 -32.13 -12.55
C ASP A 360 14.06 -31.86 -13.30
N THR A 361 14.23 -30.68 -13.91
CA THR A 361 15.40 -30.42 -14.77
C THR A 361 16.19 -29.15 -14.48
N ASP A 362 15.83 -28.32 -13.47
CA ASP A 362 16.61 -27.12 -13.18
C ASP A 362 17.22 -27.08 -11.76
N TYR A 363 18.23 -27.90 -11.56
CA TYR A 363 19.07 -27.89 -10.36
C TYR A 363 19.78 -26.54 -10.10
N ASP A 364 19.95 -25.71 -11.13
CA ASP A 364 20.66 -24.44 -11.02
C ASP A 364 19.82 -23.33 -10.37
N ALA A 365 18.51 -23.31 -10.58
CA ALA A 365 17.62 -22.31 -9.93
C ALA A 365 17.46 -22.57 -8.43
N GLN A 366 17.38 -23.85 -8.02
CA GLN A 366 17.37 -24.23 -6.60
C GLN A 366 18.72 -23.93 -5.93
N TYR A 367 19.82 -24.08 -6.64
CA TYR A 367 21.15 -23.76 -6.13
C TYR A 367 21.37 -22.26 -5.94
N LEU A 368 20.85 -21.41 -6.83
CA LEU A 368 20.91 -19.94 -6.69
C LEU A 368 20.00 -19.43 -5.56
N LEU A 369 18.82 -20.03 -5.38
CA LEU A 369 17.93 -19.71 -4.26
C LEU A 369 18.53 -20.14 -2.91
N SER A 370 19.12 -21.33 -2.83
CA SER A 370 19.78 -21.82 -1.61
C SER A 370 21.00 -20.95 -1.26
N ARG A 371 21.80 -20.52 -2.22
CA ARG A 371 22.94 -19.61 -2.00
C ARG A 371 22.51 -18.22 -1.55
N HIS A 372 21.39 -17.71 -2.04
CA HIS A 372 20.87 -16.41 -1.61
C HIS A 372 20.34 -16.45 -0.18
N VAL A 373 19.66 -17.54 0.20
CA VAL A 373 19.22 -17.79 1.56
C VAL A 373 20.40 -18.04 2.50
N GLU A 374 21.41 -18.80 2.08
CA GLU A 374 22.64 -19.05 2.87
C GLU A 374 23.49 -17.79 3.04
N SER A 375 23.60 -16.93 2.01
CA SER A 375 24.33 -15.66 2.10
C SER A 375 23.64 -14.68 3.06
N ASN A 376 22.31 -14.61 3.04
CA ASN A 376 21.56 -13.75 3.96
C ASN A 376 21.55 -14.31 5.39
N ASN A 377 21.47 -15.64 5.55
CA ASN A 377 21.60 -16.30 6.85
C ASN A 377 23.01 -16.16 7.44
N ARG A 378 24.06 -16.18 6.63
CA ARG A 378 25.44 -15.96 7.09
C ARG A 378 25.65 -14.55 7.60
N LYS A 379 25.15 -13.52 6.89
CA LYS A 379 25.21 -12.13 7.35
C LYS A 379 24.38 -11.88 8.61
N ALA A 380 23.21 -12.52 8.73
CA ALA A 380 22.41 -12.44 9.96
C ALA A 380 23.09 -13.15 11.13
N PHE A 381 23.76 -14.27 10.88
CA PHE A 381 24.49 -15.01 11.91
C PHE A 381 25.75 -14.26 12.38
N GLU A 382 26.50 -13.61 11.48
CA GLU A 382 27.63 -12.74 11.83
C GLU A 382 27.20 -11.52 12.64
N PHE A 383 26.01 -10.95 12.33
CA PHE A 383 25.46 -9.83 13.10
C PHE A 383 25.04 -10.25 14.51
N ILE A 384 24.43 -11.44 14.66
CA ILE A 384 24.02 -11.97 15.98
C ILE A 384 25.26 -12.36 16.82
N THR A 385 26.30 -12.95 16.23
CA THR A 385 27.53 -13.30 16.93
C THR A 385 28.32 -12.07 17.37
N THR A 386 28.41 -11.02 16.57
CA THR A 386 29.06 -9.77 16.97
C THR A 386 28.31 -9.04 18.09
N GLN A 387 26.99 -9.08 18.15
CA GLN A 387 26.22 -8.57 19.27
C GLN A 387 26.42 -9.39 20.56
N HIS A 388 26.49 -10.70 20.45
CA HIS A 388 26.72 -11.58 21.60
C HIS A 388 28.11 -11.37 22.22
N ASP A 389 29.13 -11.17 21.41
CA ASP A 389 30.49 -10.85 21.85
C ASP A 389 30.60 -9.46 22.52
N TRP A 390 29.79 -8.48 22.05
CA TRP A 390 29.72 -7.15 22.70
C TRP A 390 29.05 -7.25 24.06
N TRP A 391 27.98 -8.02 24.24
CA TRP A 391 27.31 -8.28 25.51
C TRP A 391 28.20 -9.03 26.52
N ALA A 392 29.03 -9.96 26.06
CA ALA A 392 29.96 -10.71 26.90
C ALA A 392 31.11 -9.82 27.44
N LYS A 393 31.58 -8.86 26.64
CA LYS A 393 32.65 -7.91 26.98
C LYS A 393 32.22 -6.78 27.93
N SER A 394 30.92 -6.47 27.99
CA SER A 394 30.39 -5.41 28.87
C SER A 394 30.07 -5.85 30.29
N ARG A 395 30.36 -7.09 30.69
CA ARG A 395 30.09 -7.68 32.02
C ARG A 395 31.34 -8.12 32.80
N THR A 396 32.53 -7.71 32.42
CA THR A 396 33.71 -7.88 33.27
C THR A 396 33.98 -6.58 34.06
N PRO A 397 34.15 -6.66 35.39
CA PRO A 397 34.24 -5.53 36.31
C PRO A 397 35.46 -4.63 36.08
#